data_b05071b27ff78add2d1dcacdfe775103
#
_entry.id   b05071b27ff78add2d1dcacdfe775103
#
_cell.length_a   1.000
_cell.length_b   1.000
_cell.length_c   1.000
_cell.angle_alpha   90.00
_cell.angle_beta   90.00
_cell.angle_gamma   90.00
#
_symmetry.space_group_name_H-M   'P 1'
#
loop_
_entity.id
_entity.type
_entity.pdbx_description
1 polymer ?
#
loop_
_entity_poly.entity_id
_entity_poly.type
_entity_poly.pdbx_seq_one_letter_code
_entity_poly.pdbx_strand_id
1 'polypeptide(L)'
;MRPEKLWEISKEKNSRLILALDKELPLNTLNSLEPFLSGIKIGLPLLLRKGVNYVESVVKRFKDKVYLIADLKLADIPEVINLSLRELKRIGFDGAIVHLFQGGIGRVEKIMDLIGVILMSHSESLRFNVFIKDMLEEALNAEIDGVIVGFSRLRLYKTCVKSERLTVLTPGIGAQGGKYGEGIREGADFEIVGRSIVESNDPIKETLKAIEAERGETR
;
A
#
# COMPACT_ATOMS: atom_id res chain seq x y z
N MET A 1 9.06 -13.26 -2.53
CA MET A 1 9.37 -12.76 -1.16
C MET A 1 8.16 -11.96 -0.67
N ARG A 2 8.14 -11.57 0.58
CA ARG A 2 7.04 -10.77 1.18
C ARG A 2 7.65 -9.69 2.06
N PRO A 3 6.97 -8.54 2.28
CA PRO A 3 7.47 -7.49 3.16
C PRO A 3 7.40 -7.96 4.62
N GLU A 4 8.47 -8.61 5.10
CA GLU A 4 8.51 -9.29 6.42
C GLU A 4 8.13 -8.36 7.55
N LYS A 5 8.70 -7.15 7.61
CA LYS A 5 8.38 -6.15 8.64
C LYS A 5 6.89 -5.79 8.68
N LEU A 6 6.21 -5.70 7.51
CA LEU A 6 4.76 -5.44 7.46
C LEU A 6 3.98 -6.57 8.11
N TRP A 7 4.36 -7.82 7.83
CA TRP A 7 3.71 -8.99 8.38
C TRP A 7 3.97 -9.16 9.89
N GLU A 8 5.17 -8.84 10.37
CA GLU A 8 5.50 -8.85 11.79
C GLU A 8 4.65 -7.84 12.57
N ILE A 9 4.59 -6.58 12.11
CA ILE A 9 3.76 -5.53 12.72
C ILE A 9 2.27 -5.91 12.66
N SER A 10 1.81 -6.46 11.54
CA SER A 10 0.43 -6.92 11.38
C SER A 10 0.07 -7.99 12.42
N LYS A 11 0.96 -8.94 12.65
CA LYS A 11 0.78 -9.99 13.65
C LYS A 11 0.79 -9.43 15.08
N GLU A 12 1.72 -8.55 15.38
CA GLU A 12 1.85 -7.91 16.69
C GLU A 12 0.60 -7.10 17.05
N LYS A 13 0.11 -6.28 16.11
CA LYS A 13 -1.04 -5.39 16.33
C LYS A 13 -2.39 -6.06 16.03
N ASN A 14 -2.38 -7.29 15.54
CA ASN A 14 -3.57 -8.00 15.06
C ASN A 14 -4.41 -7.10 14.12
N SER A 15 -3.75 -6.51 13.12
CA SER A 15 -4.33 -5.57 12.17
C SER A 15 -3.77 -5.82 10.77
N ARG A 16 -4.60 -5.64 9.75
CA ARG A 16 -4.23 -5.66 8.34
C ARG A 16 -4.52 -4.33 7.65
N LEU A 17 -4.69 -3.28 8.46
CA LEU A 17 -5.04 -1.95 8.00
C LEU A 17 -3.80 -1.11 7.70
N ILE A 18 -3.73 -0.55 6.49
CA ILE A 18 -2.75 0.44 6.07
C ILE A 18 -3.48 1.76 5.86
N LEU A 19 -3.08 2.80 6.60
CA LEU A 19 -3.64 4.14 6.44
C LEU A 19 -3.01 4.86 5.25
N ALA A 20 -3.82 5.34 4.30
CA ALA A 20 -3.33 6.16 3.20
C ALA A 20 -3.42 7.64 3.52
N LEU A 21 -2.26 8.31 3.60
CA LEU A 21 -2.12 9.74 3.81
C LEU A 21 -1.86 10.47 2.48
N ASP A 22 -2.91 10.90 1.82
CA ASP A 22 -2.87 11.84 0.68
C ASP A 22 -3.13 13.28 1.12
N LYS A 23 -3.59 13.45 2.37
CA LYS A 23 -3.77 14.71 3.09
C LYS A 23 -3.13 14.62 4.47
N GLU A 24 -2.84 15.79 5.05
CA GLU A 24 -2.32 15.90 6.41
C GLU A 24 -3.37 15.49 7.44
N LEU A 25 -2.93 14.74 8.45
CA LEU A 25 -3.62 14.57 9.73
C LEU A 25 -2.77 15.16 10.85
N PRO A 26 -3.37 15.74 11.89
CA PRO A 26 -2.62 16.18 13.06
C PRO A 26 -1.80 15.03 13.65
N LEU A 27 -0.55 15.33 14.03
CA LEU A 27 0.36 14.31 14.58
C LEU A 27 -0.21 13.60 15.82
N ASN A 28 -0.98 14.32 16.65
CA ASN A 28 -1.65 13.70 17.80
C ASN A 28 -2.69 12.66 17.37
N THR A 29 -3.44 12.95 16.31
CA THR A 29 -4.39 11.99 15.74
C THR A 29 -3.65 10.78 15.20
N LEU A 30 -2.57 10.98 14.41
CA LEU A 30 -1.75 9.88 13.90
C LEU A 30 -1.16 9.01 15.02
N ASN A 31 -0.70 9.62 16.13
CA ASN A 31 -0.23 8.87 17.30
C ASN A 31 -1.34 8.00 17.93
N SER A 32 -2.58 8.51 17.96
CA SER A 32 -3.71 7.74 18.50
C SER A 32 -4.15 6.61 17.55
N LEU A 33 -3.90 6.74 16.26
CA LEU A 33 -4.20 5.69 15.27
C LEU A 33 -3.10 4.62 15.18
N GLU A 34 -1.84 4.99 15.46
CA GLU A 34 -0.67 4.15 15.27
C GLU A 34 -0.81 2.73 15.85
N PRO A 35 -1.36 2.53 17.09
CA PRO A 35 -1.50 1.18 17.64
C PRO A 35 -2.40 0.23 16.83
N PHE A 36 -3.24 0.76 15.95
CA PHE A 36 -4.19 0.02 15.14
C PHE A 36 -3.73 -0.19 13.69
N LEU A 37 -2.59 0.38 13.30
CA LEU A 37 -2.13 0.39 11.91
C LEU A 37 -0.95 -0.56 11.73
N SER A 38 -1.05 -1.46 10.75
CA SER A 38 0.10 -2.21 10.25
C SER A 38 1.06 -1.32 9.45
N GLY A 39 0.50 -0.34 8.72
CA GLY A 39 1.30 0.55 7.88
C GLY A 39 0.70 1.93 7.70
N ILE A 40 1.55 2.85 7.26
CA ILE A 40 1.18 4.17 6.76
C ILE A 40 1.74 4.33 5.36
N LYS A 41 0.87 4.60 4.40
CA LYS A 41 1.20 4.89 3.00
C LYS A 41 1.16 6.41 2.79
N ILE A 42 2.28 7.01 2.43
CA ILE A 42 2.37 8.44 2.13
C ILE A 42 2.29 8.65 0.62
N GLY A 43 1.25 9.36 0.19
CA GLY A 43 0.97 9.64 -1.21
C GLY A 43 1.66 10.88 -1.75
N LEU A 44 1.85 10.92 -3.08
CA LEU A 44 2.39 12.08 -3.80
C LEU A 44 1.66 13.40 -3.50
N PRO A 45 0.30 13.45 -3.33
CA PRO A 45 -0.38 14.71 -3.01
C PRO A 45 0.08 15.33 -1.69
N LEU A 46 0.34 14.51 -0.66
CA LEU A 46 0.85 15.01 0.62
C LEU A 46 2.29 15.52 0.48
N LEU A 47 3.14 14.78 -0.22
CA LEU A 47 4.52 15.19 -0.49
C LEU A 47 4.59 16.52 -1.23
N LEU A 48 3.80 16.70 -2.30
CA LEU A 48 3.76 17.96 -3.07
C LEU A 48 3.25 19.15 -2.25
N ARG A 49 2.29 18.91 -1.36
CA ARG A 49 1.70 19.99 -0.54
C ARG A 49 2.61 20.43 0.61
N LYS A 50 3.28 19.46 1.26
CA LYS A 50 4.01 19.70 2.52
C LYS A 50 5.53 19.67 2.37
N GLY A 51 6.02 19.15 1.25
CA GLY A 51 7.45 19.01 0.97
C GLY A 51 8.12 17.83 1.68
N VAL A 52 9.35 17.55 1.27
CA VAL A 52 10.15 16.41 1.76
C VAL A 52 10.40 16.48 3.27
N ASN A 53 10.73 17.64 3.80
CA ASN A 53 11.05 17.81 5.24
C ASN A 53 9.88 17.37 6.15
N TYR A 54 8.64 17.68 5.75
CA TYR A 54 7.47 17.26 6.49
C TYR A 54 7.31 15.73 6.43
N VAL A 55 7.43 15.16 5.24
CA VAL A 55 7.34 13.70 5.06
C VAL A 55 8.41 12.99 5.87
N GLU A 56 9.65 13.47 5.84
CA GLU A 56 10.76 12.94 6.62
C GLU A 56 10.48 12.98 8.14
N SER A 57 9.86 14.07 8.62
CA SER A 57 9.47 14.19 10.04
C SER A 57 8.41 13.14 10.45
N VAL A 58 7.43 12.89 9.57
CA VAL A 58 6.41 11.85 9.78
C VAL A 58 7.05 10.46 9.76
N VAL A 59 7.86 10.17 8.74
CA VAL A 59 8.57 8.89 8.61
C VAL A 59 9.42 8.60 9.85
N LYS A 60 10.24 9.57 10.28
CA LYS A 60 11.10 9.45 11.47
C LYS A 60 10.31 9.18 12.74
N ARG A 61 9.13 9.79 12.89
CA ARG A 61 8.28 9.63 14.08
C ARG A 61 7.67 8.24 14.18
N PHE A 62 7.30 7.65 13.05
CA PHE A 62 6.60 6.36 12.99
C PHE A 62 7.50 5.19 12.58
N LYS A 63 8.78 5.47 12.30
CA LYS A 63 9.78 4.43 12.04
C LYS A 63 9.75 3.38 13.16
N ASP A 64 9.83 2.12 12.75
CA ASP A 64 9.81 0.94 13.63
C ASP A 64 8.51 0.70 14.42
N LYS A 65 7.50 1.57 14.26
CA LYS A 65 6.16 1.41 14.86
C LYS A 65 5.13 0.89 13.87
N VAL A 66 5.26 1.31 12.62
CA VAL A 66 4.43 0.88 11.49
C VAL A 66 5.29 0.66 10.27
N TYR A 67 4.77 -0.07 9.30
CA TYR A 67 5.41 -0.20 7.99
C TYR A 67 5.15 1.04 7.14
N LEU A 68 6.21 1.67 6.64
CA LEU A 68 6.15 2.96 5.94
C LEU A 68 6.30 2.78 4.44
N ILE A 69 5.26 3.15 3.68
CA ILE A 69 5.17 2.97 2.22
C ILE A 69 5.19 4.33 1.51
N ALA A 70 6.13 4.51 0.59
CA ALA A 70 6.11 5.63 -0.35
C ALA A 70 5.22 5.30 -1.56
N ASP A 71 4.08 6.00 -1.70
CA ASP A 71 3.16 5.83 -2.82
C ASP A 71 3.33 6.95 -3.84
N LEU A 72 4.44 6.93 -4.54
CA LEU A 72 4.73 7.87 -5.63
C LEU A 72 4.43 7.25 -7.00
N LYS A 73 4.03 5.98 -7.04
CA LYS A 73 3.74 5.21 -8.25
C LYS A 73 4.81 5.41 -9.32
N LEU A 74 6.06 5.12 -8.93
CA LEU A 74 7.21 5.31 -9.82
C LEU A 74 7.01 4.55 -11.13
N ALA A 75 7.17 5.25 -12.24
CA ALA A 75 6.95 4.71 -13.58
C ALA A 75 7.92 5.39 -14.54
N ASP A 76 9.15 4.89 -14.56
CA ASP A 76 10.23 5.43 -15.38
C ASP A 76 11.19 4.29 -15.77
N ILE A 77 12.26 4.61 -16.48
CA ILE A 77 13.34 3.65 -16.73
C ILE A 77 13.98 3.22 -15.40
N PRO A 78 14.54 2.00 -15.30
CA PRO A 78 15.09 1.46 -14.07
C PRO A 78 16.11 2.37 -13.37
N GLU A 79 16.94 3.06 -14.14
CA GLU A 79 17.98 3.96 -13.65
C GLU A 79 17.39 5.15 -12.86
N VAL A 80 16.28 5.73 -13.33
CA VAL A 80 15.58 6.84 -12.65
C VAL A 80 14.80 6.34 -11.43
N ILE A 81 14.17 5.15 -11.56
CA ILE A 81 13.55 4.49 -10.40
C ILE A 81 14.59 4.27 -9.30
N ASN A 82 15.77 3.76 -9.61
CA ASN A 82 16.84 3.53 -8.64
C ASN A 82 17.28 4.82 -7.92
N LEU A 83 17.40 5.93 -8.64
CA LEU A 83 17.68 7.24 -8.01
C LEU A 83 16.58 7.60 -7.00
N SER A 84 15.32 7.45 -7.37
CA SER A 84 14.17 7.73 -6.50
C SER A 84 14.15 6.81 -5.28
N LEU A 85 14.41 5.52 -5.45
CA LEU A 85 14.46 4.55 -4.35
C LEU A 85 15.56 4.85 -3.34
N ARG A 86 16.74 5.30 -3.80
CA ARG A 86 17.83 5.71 -2.90
C ARG A 86 17.42 6.89 -2.01
N GLU A 87 16.72 7.90 -2.56
CA GLU A 87 16.19 9.01 -1.77
C GLU A 87 15.10 8.57 -0.79
N LEU A 88 14.17 7.70 -1.21
CA LEU A 88 13.13 7.16 -0.33
C LEU A 88 13.74 6.33 0.81
N LYS A 89 14.77 5.54 0.51
CA LYS A 89 15.52 4.79 1.53
C LYS A 89 16.21 5.72 2.52
N ARG A 90 16.84 6.80 2.04
CA ARG A 90 17.48 7.82 2.88
C ARG A 90 16.47 8.49 3.83
N ILE A 91 15.27 8.79 3.36
CA ILE A 91 14.16 9.33 4.17
C ILE A 91 13.74 8.33 5.24
N GLY A 92 13.85 7.03 4.99
CA GLY A 92 13.56 5.96 5.95
C GLY A 92 12.29 5.16 5.66
N PHE A 93 11.79 5.21 4.43
CA PHE A 93 10.70 4.32 4.00
C PHE A 93 11.14 2.85 3.99
N ASP A 94 10.21 1.96 4.30
CA ASP A 94 10.41 0.51 4.27
C ASP A 94 10.14 -0.06 2.87
N GLY A 95 9.13 0.45 2.17
CA GLY A 95 8.75 0.03 0.83
C GLY A 95 8.31 1.17 -0.07
N ALA A 96 8.36 0.93 -1.38
CA ALA A 96 7.92 1.86 -2.41
C ALA A 96 6.95 1.22 -3.40
N ILE A 97 5.94 1.98 -3.83
CA ILE A 97 5.01 1.56 -4.88
C ILE A 97 5.55 1.98 -6.24
N VAL A 98 5.69 1.00 -7.12
CA VAL A 98 6.14 1.16 -8.51
C VAL A 98 5.08 0.64 -9.46
N HIS A 99 4.96 1.20 -10.64
CA HIS A 99 4.16 0.58 -11.70
C HIS A 99 4.92 -0.60 -12.35
N LEU A 100 4.18 -1.52 -12.95
CA LEU A 100 4.76 -2.65 -13.70
C LEU A 100 4.54 -2.52 -15.21
N PHE A 101 3.61 -1.67 -15.64
CA PHE A 101 3.23 -1.55 -17.06
C PHE A 101 4.36 -1.04 -17.97
N GLN A 102 5.35 -0.33 -17.40
CA GLN A 102 6.50 0.16 -18.18
C GLN A 102 7.55 -0.91 -18.45
N GLY A 103 7.48 -2.07 -17.77
CA GLY A 103 8.49 -3.12 -17.84
C GLY A 103 9.83 -2.76 -17.17
N GLY A 104 10.76 -3.69 -17.17
CA GLY A 104 12.13 -3.48 -16.69
C GLY A 104 12.30 -3.55 -15.18
N ILE A 105 11.29 -4.00 -14.43
CA ILE A 105 11.38 -4.08 -12.96
C ILE A 105 12.51 -5.01 -12.49
N GLY A 106 12.86 -6.02 -13.27
CA GLY A 106 13.99 -6.92 -12.97
C GLY A 106 15.37 -6.26 -12.99
N ARG A 107 15.48 -5.02 -13.53
CA ARG A 107 16.71 -4.20 -13.50
C ARG A 107 16.71 -3.15 -12.39
N VAL A 108 15.61 -3.05 -11.64
CA VAL A 108 15.52 -2.13 -10.49
C VAL A 108 16.27 -2.73 -9.31
N GLU A 109 17.11 -1.91 -8.65
CA GLU A 109 17.86 -2.31 -7.47
C GLU A 109 16.92 -2.56 -6.28
N LYS A 110 16.97 -3.76 -5.74
CA LYS A 110 16.14 -4.13 -4.59
C LYS A 110 16.77 -3.68 -3.26
N ILE A 111 16.84 -2.37 -3.06
CA ILE A 111 17.38 -1.76 -1.83
C ILE A 111 16.34 -1.55 -0.73
N MET A 112 15.07 -1.74 -1.05
CA MET A 112 13.91 -1.69 -0.15
C MET A 112 12.80 -2.57 -0.73
N ASP A 113 11.72 -2.81 0.01
CA ASP A 113 10.61 -3.60 -0.50
C ASP A 113 9.94 -2.90 -1.70
N LEU A 114 9.68 -3.65 -2.77
CA LEU A 114 9.01 -3.17 -3.96
C LEU A 114 7.58 -3.72 -4.03
N ILE A 115 6.62 -2.82 -4.18
CA ILE A 115 5.19 -3.15 -4.29
C ILE A 115 4.70 -2.70 -5.67
N GLY A 116 4.44 -3.68 -6.54
CA GLY A 116 4.10 -3.43 -7.94
C GLY A 116 2.61 -3.13 -8.14
N VAL A 117 2.26 -2.09 -8.88
CA VAL A 117 0.86 -1.84 -9.28
C VAL A 117 0.52 -2.71 -10.47
N ILE A 118 -0.40 -3.67 -10.27
CA ILE A 118 -0.90 -4.53 -11.35
C ILE A 118 -2.26 -4.05 -11.85
N LEU A 119 -3.21 -3.84 -10.95
CA LEU A 119 -4.58 -3.48 -11.29
C LEU A 119 -5.07 -2.29 -10.46
N MET A 120 -5.38 -1.21 -11.12
CA MET A 120 -6.00 -0.03 -10.50
C MET A 120 -7.53 -0.18 -10.45
N SER A 121 -8.18 0.54 -9.52
CA SER A 121 -9.62 0.42 -9.25
C SER A 121 -10.53 1.10 -10.29
N HIS A 122 -10.04 2.11 -11.04
CA HIS A 122 -10.86 2.88 -11.98
C HIS A 122 -11.07 2.13 -13.31
N SER A 123 -12.16 2.46 -14.01
CA SER A 123 -12.62 1.76 -15.23
C SER A 123 -11.61 1.81 -16.37
N GLU A 124 -10.96 2.96 -16.57
CA GLU A 124 -10.03 3.20 -17.69
C GLU A 124 -8.76 2.34 -17.58
N SER A 125 -8.45 1.82 -16.39
CA SER A 125 -7.32 0.91 -16.19
C SER A 125 -7.52 -0.46 -16.83
N LEU A 126 -8.74 -0.80 -17.24
CA LEU A 126 -9.05 -2.08 -17.91
C LEU A 126 -8.23 -2.33 -19.18
N ARG A 127 -7.75 -1.27 -19.83
CA ARG A 127 -6.84 -1.39 -20.99
C ARG A 127 -5.56 -2.17 -20.70
N PHE A 128 -5.12 -2.20 -19.44
CA PHE A 128 -3.93 -2.93 -19.01
C PHE A 128 -4.21 -4.40 -18.68
N ASN A 129 -5.48 -4.84 -18.68
CA ASN A 129 -5.83 -6.22 -18.34
C ASN A 129 -5.18 -7.24 -19.27
N VAL A 130 -4.93 -6.87 -20.52
CA VAL A 130 -4.26 -7.75 -21.49
C VAL A 130 -2.81 -8.07 -21.11
N PHE A 131 -2.17 -7.22 -20.30
CA PHE A 131 -0.79 -7.38 -19.87
C PHE A 131 -0.65 -7.94 -18.44
N ILE A 132 -1.75 -8.33 -17.76
CA ILE A 132 -1.70 -8.79 -16.36
C ILE A 132 -0.74 -9.97 -16.21
N LYS A 133 -0.78 -10.92 -17.14
CA LYS A 133 0.09 -12.12 -17.05
C LYS A 133 1.56 -11.77 -17.17
N ASP A 134 1.88 -10.90 -18.14
CA ASP A 134 3.26 -10.45 -18.38
C ASP A 134 3.79 -9.66 -17.19
N MET A 135 2.98 -8.74 -16.62
CA MET A 135 3.32 -7.98 -15.43
C MET A 135 3.50 -8.89 -14.19
N LEU A 136 2.68 -9.93 -14.05
CA LEU A 136 2.80 -10.90 -12.95
C LEU A 136 4.05 -11.75 -13.09
N GLU A 137 4.34 -12.24 -14.29
CA GLU A 137 5.55 -13.03 -14.56
C GLU A 137 6.81 -12.20 -14.29
N GLU A 138 6.85 -10.96 -14.78
CA GLU A 138 7.97 -10.06 -14.50
C GLU A 138 8.11 -9.76 -13.01
N ALA A 139 7.01 -9.50 -12.31
CA ALA A 139 6.98 -9.29 -10.86
C ALA A 139 7.54 -10.49 -10.08
N LEU A 140 7.16 -11.70 -10.48
CA LEU A 140 7.64 -12.94 -9.85
C LEU A 140 9.12 -13.20 -10.13
N ASN A 141 9.56 -12.96 -11.37
CA ASN A 141 10.96 -13.13 -11.77
C ASN A 141 11.89 -12.10 -11.11
N ALA A 142 11.40 -10.88 -10.90
CA ALA A 142 12.08 -9.82 -10.18
C ALA A 142 11.99 -9.96 -8.64
N GLU A 143 11.25 -10.98 -8.16
CA GLU A 143 11.08 -11.26 -6.74
C GLU A 143 10.59 -10.05 -5.92
N ILE A 144 9.68 -9.23 -6.49
CA ILE A 144 9.09 -8.11 -5.73
C ILE A 144 8.29 -8.62 -4.53
N ASP A 145 8.06 -7.75 -3.54
CA ASP A 145 7.58 -8.16 -2.22
C ASP A 145 6.05 -8.17 -2.12
N GLY A 146 5.38 -7.37 -2.96
CA GLY A 146 3.93 -7.31 -2.96
C GLY A 146 3.36 -6.62 -4.19
N VAL A 147 2.03 -6.60 -4.26
CA VAL A 147 1.30 -5.99 -5.38
C VAL A 147 0.11 -5.17 -4.91
N ILE A 148 -0.17 -4.10 -5.63
CA ILE A 148 -1.40 -3.32 -5.51
C ILE A 148 -2.44 -3.87 -6.49
N VAL A 149 -3.57 -4.30 -5.94
CA VAL A 149 -4.74 -4.73 -6.69
C VAL A 149 -5.97 -3.97 -6.18
N GLY A 150 -6.57 -3.13 -7.00
CA GLY A 150 -7.79 -2.41 -6.62
C GLY A 150 -8.90 -3.38 -6.20
N PHE A 151 -9.66 -3.06 -5.16
CA PHE A 151 -10.71 -3.92 -4.61
C PHE A 151 -11.64 -4.49 -5.68
N SER A 152 -12.15 -3.65 -6.59
CA SER A 152 -13.02 -4.07 -7.70
C SER A 152 -12.36 -5.05 -8.68
N ARG A 153 -11.06 -5.33 -8.55
CA ARG A 153 -10.24 -6.17 -9.43
C ARG A 153 -9.71 -7.44 -8.76
N LEU A 154 -9.94 -7.63 -7.46
CA LEU A 154 -9.43 -8.80 -6.73
C LEU A 154 -9.88 -10.12 -7.36
N ARG A 155 -11.14 -10.23 -7.78
CA ARG A 155 -11.65 -11.45 -8.44
C ARG A 155 -10.92 -11.74 -9.74
N LEU A 156 -10.70 -10.71 -10.56
CA LEU A 156 -9.94 -10.86 -11.82
C LEU A 156 -8.49 -11.26 -11.51
N TYR A 157 -7.85 -10.61 -10.55
CA TYR A 157 -6.48 -10.94 -10.14
C TYR A 157 -6.36 -12.42 -9.76
N LYS A 158 -7.27 -12.95 -8.93
CA LYS A 158 -7.28 -14.36 -8.53
C LYS A 158 -7.35 -15.33 -9.70
N THR A 159 -8.03 -14.98 -10.80
CA THR A 159 -8.08 -15.85 -11.99
C THR A 159 -6.76 -15.91 -12.76
N CYS A 160 -5.89 -14.90 -12.56
CA CYS A 160 -4.61 -14.79 -13.26
C CYS A 160 -3.45 -15.36 -12.46
N VAL A 161 -3.57 -15.43 -11.12
CA VAL A 161 -2.47 -15.83 -10.22
C VAL A 161 -2.55 -17.32 -9.90
N LYS A 162 -1.45 -18.04 -10.15
CA LYS A 162 -1.29 -19.46 -9.81
C LYS A 162 -0.49 -19.71 -8.53
N SER A 163 0.03 -18.68 -7.90
CA SER A 163 0.94 -18.81 -6.76
C SER A 163 0.69 -17.72 -5.70
N GLU A 164 0.68 -18.10 -4.43
CA GLU A 164 0.48 -17.23 -3.26
C GLU A 164 1.78 -16.52 -2.81
N ARG A 165 2.69 -16.23 -3.75
CA ARG A 165 4.02 -15.68 -3.38
C ARG A 165 4.03 -14.18 -3.08
N LEU A 166 3.08 -13.41 -3.65
CA LEU A 166 3.07 -11.95 -3.54
C LEU A 166 2.05 -11.50 -2.50
N THR A 167 2.46 -10.60 -1.63
CA THR A 167 1.54 -9.94 -0.69
C THR A 167 0.62 -8.99 -1.45
N VAL A 168 -0.69 -9.14 -1.28
CA VAL A 168 -1.72 -8.35 -1.97
C VAL A 168 -2.22 -7.22 -1.07
N LEU A 169 -1.97 -5.98 -1.48
CA LEU A 169 -2.48 -4.78 -0.83
C LEU A 169 -3.61 -4.19 -1.68
N THR A 170 -4.78 -4.00 -1.07
CA THR A 170 -5.97 -3.56 -1.82
C THR A 170 -6.46 -2.17 -1.40
N PRO A 171 -6.34 -1.16 -2.26
CA PRO A 171 -7.06 0.10 -2.13
C PRO A 171 -8.48 -0.01 -2.69
N GLY A 172 -9.33 0.98 -2.36
CA GLY A 172 -10.70 1.06 -2.84
C GLY A 172 -11.73 0.68 -1.79
N ILE A 173 -11.30 0.58 -0.53
CA ILE A 173 -12.10 0.32 0.64
C ILE A 173 -12.64 1.64 1.22
N GLY A 174 -13.87 1.62 1.71
CA GLY A 174 -14.57 2.78 2.25
C GLY A 174 -15.06 3.73 1.15
N ALA A 175 -14.47 4.90 1.01
CA ALA A 175 -14.91 5.97 0.10
C ALA A 175 -14.98 5.60 -1.39
N GLN A 176 -14.43 4.47 -1.82
CA GLN A 176 -14.50 3.99 -3.21
C GLN A 176 -15.45 2.79 -3.38
N GLY A 177 -16.26 2.46 -2.38
CA GLY A 177 -17.35 1.50 -2.48
C GLY A 177 -17.12 0.13 -1.82
N GLY A 178 -15.87 -0.30 -1.60
CA GLY A 178 -15.58 -1.50 -0.80
C GLY A 178 -15.92 -1.27 0.68
N LYS A 179 -16.51 -2.25 1.35
CA LYS A 179 -16.74 -2.20 2.80
C LYS A 179 -15.47 -2.65 3.53
N TYR A 180 -15.27 -2.16 4.74
CA TYR A 180 -14.17 -2.60 5.61
C TYR A 180 -14.18 -4.12 5.79
N GLY A 181 -13.03 -4.74 5.77
CA GLY A 181 -12.83 -6.17 5.86
C GLY A 181 -13.24 -6.96 4.60
N GLU A 182 -13.87 -6.32 3.61
CA GLU A 182 -14.32 -7.00 2.40
C GLU A 182 -13.15 -7.39 1.49
N GLY A 183 -12.11 -6.54 1.43
CA GLY A 183 -10.88 -6.86 0.71
C GLY A 183 -10.18 -8.09 1.25
N ILE A 184 -10.10 -8.22 2.58
CA ILE A 184 -9.54 -9.40 3.25
C ILE A 184 -10.36 -10.65 2.93
N ARG A 185 -11.70 -10.57 3.02
CA ARG A 185 -12.59 -11.67 2.66
C ARG A 185 -12.48 -12.08 1.20
N GLU A 186 -12.24 -11.11 0.32
CA GLU A 186 -11.99 -11.35 -1.11
C GLU A 186 -10.54 -11.78 -1.39
N GLY A 187 -9.70 -11.97 -0.35
CA GLY A 187 -8.37 -12.59 -0.41
C GLY A 187 -7.22 -11.62 -0.65
N ALA A 188 -7.38 -10.33 -0.35
CA ALA A 188 -6.26 -9.46 -0.13
C ALA A 188 -5.62 -9.74 1.24
N ASP A 189 -4.33 -9.43 1.37
CA ASP A 189 -3.60 -9.57 2.64
C ASP A 189 -3.77 -8.33 3.51
N PHE A 190 -3.84 -7.14 2.88
CA PHE A 190 -3.95 -5.85 3.56
C PHE A 190 -4.96 -4.95 2.85
N GLU A 191 -5.72 -4.18 3.63
CA GLU A 191 -6.57 -3.11 3.14
C GLU A 191 -5.89 -1.76 3.27
N ILE A 192 -5.94 -0.96 2.19
CA ILE A 192 -5.46 0.42 2.18
C ILE A 192 -6.68 1.34 2.25
N VAL A 193 -6.83 2.04 3.38
CA VAL A 193 -7.94 2.97 3.63
C VAL A 193 -7.40 4.39 3.78
N GLY A 194 -7.99 5.33 3.06
CA GLY A 194 -7.60 6.75 3.08
C GLY A 194 -8.73 7.65 3.54
N ARG A 195 -9.44 8.24 2.59
CA ARG A 195 -10.46 9.30 2.81
C ARG A 195 -11.48 8.97 3.91
N SER A 196 -11.96 7.76 3.99
CA SER A 196 -12.95 7.37 5.01
C SER A 196 -12.45 7.58 6.44
N ILE A 197 -11.15 7.45 6.68
CA ILE A 197 -10.52 7.71 7.98
C ILE A 197 -10.05 9.16 8.06
N VAL A 198 -9.27 9.61 7.07
CA VAL A 198 -8.58 10.91 7.08
C VAL A 198 -9.55 12.09 7.07
N GLU A 199 -10.70 11.96 6.42
CA GLU A 199 -11.74 13.01 6.31
C GLU A 199 -12.91 12.78 7.28
N SER A 200 -12.82 11.78 8.15
CA SER A 200 -13.82 11.54 9.18
C SER A 200 -13.79 12.61 10.27
N ASN A 201 -14.96 12.93 10.84
CA ASN A 201 -15.06 13.76 12.03
C ASN A 201 -14.43 13.07 13.28
N ASP A 202 -14.36 11.74 13.25
CA ASP A 202 -13.73 10.92 14.30
C ASP A 202 -12.90 9.82 13.65
N PRO A 203 -11.63 10.11 13.28
CA PRO A 203 -10.74 9.15 12.65
C PRO A 203 -10.46 7.91 13.50
N ILE A 204 -10.46 8.04 14.83
CA ILE A 204 -10.20 6.92 15.75
C ILE A 204 -11.35 5.93 15.68
N LYS A 205 -12.58 6.42 15.84
CA LYS A 205 -13.80 5.60 15.74
C LYS A 205 -13.88 4.89 14.39
N GLU A 206 -13.55 5.60 13.32
CA GLU A 206 -13.60 5.03 11.97
C GLU A 206 -12.53 3.96 11.75
N THR A 207 -11.33 4.15 12.31
CA THR A 207 -10.28 3.14 12.31
C THR A 207 -10.70 1.89 13.08
N LEU A 208 -11.30 2.04 14.27
CA LEU A 208 -11.76 0.90 15.05
C LEU A 208 -12.83 0.08 14.32
N LYS A 209 -13.77 0.73 13.62
CA LYS A 209 -14.73 0.03 12.76
C LYS A 209 -14.04 -0.79 11.65
N ALA A 210 -12.98 -0.25 11.04
CA ALA A 210 -12.23 -0.97 10.03
C ALA A 210 -11.57 -2.21 10.63
N ILE A 211 -10.95 -2.10 11.81
CA ILE A 211 -10.33 -3.21 12.53
C ILE A 211 -11.35 -4.29 12.93
N GLU A 212 -12.49 -3.90 13.49
CA GLU A 212 -13.56 -4.84 13.85
C GLU A 212 -14.06 -5.62 12.61
N ALA A 213 -14.23 -4.92 11.49
CA ALA A 213 -14.69 -5.54 10.25
C ALA A 213 -13.68 -6.51 9.63
N GLU A 214 -12.38 -6.19 9.66
CA GLU A 214 -11.34 -7.09 9.14
C GLU A 214 -11.16 -8.34 9.99
N ARG A 215 -11.43 -8.26 11.30
CA ARG A 215 -11.41 -9.39 12.24
C ARG A 215 -12.66 -10.27 12.17
N GLY A 216 -13.68 -9.84 11.45
CA GLY A 216 -14.98 -10.54 11.42
C GLY A 216 -15.81 -10.33 12.69
N GLU A 217 -15.49 -9.31 13.51
CA GLU A 217 -16.15 -8.99 14.78
C GLU A 217 -17.35 -8.04 14.60
N THR A 218 -17.80 -7.78 13.37
CA THR A 218 -18.97 -6.93 13.08
C THR A 218 -20.24 -7.57 13.63
N ARG A 219 -20.83 -6.90 14.58
CA ARG A 219 -22.16 -7.19 15.16
C ARG A 219 -23.28 -6.87 14.17
#